data_693ab08f155680eee2fb663101677a94
#
_entry.id   693ab08f155680eee2fb663101677a94
#
_cell.length_a   1.000
_cell.length_b   1.000
_cell.length_c   1.000
_cell.angle_alpha   90.00
_cell.angle_beta   90.00
_cell.angle_gamma   90.00
#
_symmetry.space_group_name_H-M   'P 1'
#
loop_
_entity.id
_entity.type
_entity.pdbx_description
1 polymer ?
#
loop_
_entity_poly.entity_id
_entity_poly.type
_entity_poly.pdbx_seq_one_letter_code
_entity_poly.pdbx_strand_id
1 'polypeptide(L)'
;MRPWPGHRWTSQKSSSVANWPPCTAPRRPTPRDTSAVWTVSPKDSWGTKPVDFTACDTLYDSLITRRVIPLAQKAVTAGLLPDRALELATGITEDCLGPATIPVLVHGDLWAGNRVVDSHGYSWLIDPSAHWGHPMEDLAMMALFGGFGPECWESYDYLPVDEDLIPVFQLVPLLVHTVLFGSGYAPSTLRALEASH
;
A
#
# COMPACT_ATOMS: atom_id res chain seq x y z
N MET A 1 -2.28 -22.06 13.66
CA MET A 1 -2.92 -20.87 13.09
C MET A 1 -3.62 -20.11 14.21
N ARG A 2 -3.13 -18.97 14.64
CA ARG A 2 -3.92 -18.03 15.42
C ARG A 2 -4.44 -16.99 14.45
N PRO A 3 -5.76 -16.72 14.42
CA PRO A 3 -6.28 -15.67 13.59
C PRO A 3 -5.62 -14.34 14.00
N TRP A 4 -5.31 -13.51 13.05
CA TRP A 4 -5.05 -12.09 13.22
C TRP A 4 -6.05 -11.57 14.26
N PRO A 5 -5.65 -10.84 15.31
CA PRO A 5 -6.60 -10.30 16.27
C PRO A 5 -7.47 -9.30 15.50
N GLY A 6 -8.57 -9.82 14.97
CA GLY A 6 -9.64 -9.00 14.47
C GLY A 6 -10.07 -8.08 15.61
N HIS A 7 -9.63 -6.84 15.57
CA HIS A 7 -10.18 -5.82 16.43
C HIS A 7 -11.66 -5.71 16.06
N ARG A 8 -12.48 -6.42 16.84
CA ARG A 8 -13.92 -6.20 16.84
C ARG A 8 -14.12 -4.75 17.29
N TRP A 9 -14.29 -3.86 16.34
CA TRP A 9 -14.55 -2.44 16.58
C TRP A 9 -15.89 -2.33 17.29
N THR A 10 -15.84 -2.12 18.60
CA THR A 10 -17.02 -1.74 19.36
C THR A 10 -17.18 -0.24 19.22
N SER A 11 -18.31 0.19 18.70
CA SER A 11 -18.70 1.58 18.54
C SER A 11 -18.68 2.31 19.90
N GLN A 12 -17.59 2.98 20.23
CA GLN A 12 -17.63 4.06 21.20
C GLN A 12 -17.82 5.35 20.42
N LYS A 13 -19.02 5.90 20.48
CA LYS A 13 -19.31 7.26 20.02
C LYS A 13 -18.52 8.23 20.89
N SER A 14 -17.32 8.61 20.48
CA SER A 14 -16.66 9.79 21.01
C SER A 14 -17.12 10.99 20.19
N SER A 15 -17.60 12.01 20.90
CA SER A 15 -18.19 13.24 20.38
C SER A 15 -17.15 14.24 19.84
N SER A 16 -16.28 13.79 18.94
CA SER A 16 -15.47 14.66 18.10
C SER A 16 -15.54 14.15 16.67
N VAL A 17 -16.68 14.39 16.03
CA VAL A 17 -16.84 14.21 14.59
C VAL A 17 -15.90 15.21 13.92
N ALA A 18 -14.69 14.80 13.56
CA ALA A 18 -13.92 15.53 12.59
C ALA A 18 -14.75 15.52 11.29
N ASN A 19 -15.25 16.69 10.90
CA ASN A 19 -15.90 16.89 9.61
C ASN A 19 -14.85 16.65 8.52
N TRP A 20 -14.66 15.39 8.14
CA TRP A 20 -13.97 15.09 6.92
C TRP A 20 -14.86 15.62 5.78
N PRO A 21 -14.32 16.45 4.86
CA PRO A 21 -14.96 16.49 3.58
C PRO A 21 -15.02 15.04 3.10
N PRO A 22 -16.13 14.58 2.52
CA PRO A 22 -16.19 13.21 1.99
C PRO A 22 -14.89 13.01 1.22
N CYS A 23 -14.19 11.87 1.51
CA CYS A 23 -13.01 11.47 0.76
C CYS A 23 -13.44 11.57 -0.71
N THR A 24 -13.15 12.69 -1.36
CA THR A 24 -13.56 12.88 -2.75
C THR A 24 -12.73 11.88 -3.51
N ALA A 25 -13.36 10.75 -3.81
CA ALA A 25 -12.80 9.76 -4.70
C ALA A 25 -12.16 10.52 -5.88
N PRO A 26 -10.92 10.19 -6.24
CA PRO A 26 -10.31 10.80 -7.41
C PRO A 26 -11.32 10.70 -8.55
N ARG A 27 -11.50 11.79 -9.31
CA ARG A 27 -12.49 11.81 -10.41
C ARG A 27 -12.24 10.55 -11.23
N ARG A 28 -13.29 9.71 -11.38
CA ARG A 28 -13.23 8.55 -12.25
C ARG A 28 -12.66 9.02 -13.60
N PRO A 29 -11.57 8.40 -14.08
CA PRO A 29 -11.13 8.66 -15.46
C PRO A 29 -12.33 8.44 -16.37
N THR A 30 -12.56 9.36 -17.28
CA THR A 30 -13.63 9.18 -18.27
C THR A 30 -13.25 8.04 -19.20
N PRO A 31 -14.20 7.23 -19.74
CA PRO A 31 -13.91 6.06 -20.56
C PRO A 31 -13.12 6.33 -21.85
N ARG A 32 -12.66 7.54 -22.09
CA ARG A 32 -11.86 7.92 -23.28
C ARG A 32 -10.35 7.84 -23.08
N ASP A 33 -9.88 7.58 -21.85
CA ASP A 33 -8.44 7.48 -21.60
C ASP A 33 -8.04 6.01 -21.58
N THR A 34 -7.93 5.42 -22.79
CA THR A 34 -7.46 4.04 -23.00
C THR A 34 -5.94 3.90 -22.86
N SER A 35 -5.25 4.97 -22.46
CA SER A 35 -3.82 5.00 -22.20
C SER A 35 -3.47 4.97 -20.70
N ALA A 36 -4.34 4.38 -19.88
CA ALA A 36 -4.08 4.24 -18.45
C ALA A 36 -2.85 3.33 -18.24
N VAL A 37 -1.73 3.92 -17.91
CA VAL A 37 -0.48 3.24 -17.57
C VAL A 37 -0.33 3.16 -16.05
N TRP A 38 0.15 2.04 -15.56
CA TRP A 38 0.53 1.87 -14.17
C TRP A 38 1.86 2.58 -13.95
N THR A 39 1.92 3.42 -12.94
CA THR A 39 3.06 4.20 -12.47
C THR A 39 3.67 5.19 -13.45
N VAL A 40 3.54 6.45 -13.12
CA VAL A 40 4.45 7.53 -13.51
C VAL A 40 4.65 8.36 -12.25
N SER A 41 5.81 8.25 -11.62
CA SER A 41 6.20 9.13 -10.52
C SER A 41 7.40 9.96 -10.95
N PRO A 42 7.42 11.26 -10.65
CA PRO A 42 8.63 12.07 -10.85
C PRO A 42 9.75 11.73 -9.86
N LYS A 43 9.51 10.85 -8.91
CA LYS A 43 10.50 10.41 -7.92
C LYS A 43 10.78 8.91 -8.08
N ASP A 44 11.91 8.55 -8.66
CA ASP A 44 12.39 7.16 -8.76
C ASP A 44 12.95 6.64 -7.42
N SER A 45 12.38 7.06 -6.29
CA SER A 45 12.88 6.65 -4.99
C SER A 45 11.81 6.76 -3.92
N TRP A 46 11.78 5.78 -3.04
CA TRP A 46 11.09 5.86 -1.76
C TRP A 46 12.14 6.09 -0.66
N GLY A 47 12.14 7.29 -0.07
CA GLY A 47 13.23 7.71 0.81
C GLY A 47 14.56 7.81 0.05
N THR A 48 15.59 7.14 0.53
CA THR A 48 16.93 7.11 -0.07
C THR A 48 17.18 5.91 -0.99
N LYS A 49 16.18 5.02 -1.18
CA LYS A 49 16.33 3.81 -1.99
C LYS A 49 15.57 3.93 -3.30
N PRO A 50 16.20 3.55 -4.41
CA PRO A 50 15.53 3.54 -5.68
C PRO A 50 14.45 2.45 -5.69
N VAL A 51 13.22 2.84 -6.05
CA VAL A 51 12.09 1.97 -6.37
C VAL A 51 11.73 2.27 -7.81
N ASP A 52 11.55 1.25 -8.63
CA ASP A 52 11.25 1.44 -10.05
C ASP A 52 9.78 1.81 -10.24
N PHE A 53 9.53 3.04 -10.66
CA PHE A 53 8.23 3.59 -11.03
C PHE A 53 8.08 3.78 -12.55
N THR A 54 8.84 3.07 -13.35
CA THR A 54 8.70 3.08 -14.81
C THR A 54 7.29 2.64 -15.21
N ALA A 55 6.70 3.34 -16.15
CA ALA A 55 5.36 3.04 -16.67
C ALA A 55 5.26 1.59 -17.18
N CYS A 56 4.17 0.91 -16.83
CA CYS A 56 3.88 -0.47 -17.22
C CYS A 56 2.43 -0.59 -17.67
N ASP A 57 2.14 -1.66 -18.40
CA ASP A 57 0.79 -1.94 -18.91
C ASP A 57 -0.07 -2.70 -17.90
N THR A 58 0.55 -3.41 -16.93
CA THR A 58 -0.15 -4.23 -15.95
C THR A 58 0.22 -3.86 -14.52
N LEU A 59 -0.71 -4.10 -13.58
CA LEU A 59 -0.46 -3.99 -12.15
C LEU A 59 0.63 -4.99 -11.72
N TYR A 60 0.60 -6.20 -12.26
CA TYR A 60 1.58 -7.25 -11.94
C TYR A 60 3.00 -6.80 -12.26
N ASP A 61 3.24 -6.29 -13.46
CA ASP A 61 4.55 -5.77 -13.84
C ASP A 61 4.99 -4.63 -12.94
N SER A 62 4.08 -3.70 -12.67
CA SER A 62 4.36 -2.54 -11.84
C SER A 62 4.66 -2.92 -10.39
N LEU A 63 3.82 -3.75 -9.76
CA LEU A 63 3.92 -4.07 -8.33
C LEU A 63 4.92 -5.21 -8.07
N ILE A 64 4.77 -6.32 -8.79
CA ILE A 64 5.51 -7.55 -8.49
C ILE A 64 6.86 -7.55 -9.21
N THR A 65 6.86 -7.44 -10.54
CA THR A 65 8.08 -7.60 -11.32
C THR A 65 9.10 -6.48 -11.07
N ARG A 66 8.64 -5.23 -10.96
CA ARG A 66 9.53 -4.07 -10.84
C ARG A 66 9.81 -3.63 -9.42
N ARG A 67 8.94 -3.94 -8.46
CA ARG A 67 9.10 -3.47 -7.08
C ARG A 67 9.31 -4.61 -6.09
N VAL A 68 8.39 -5.57 -5.98
CA VAL A 68 8.47 -6.63 -4.96
C VAL A 68 9.68 -7.54 -5.17
N ILE A 69 9.83 -8.15 -6.35
CA ILE A 69 10.91 -9.10 -6.64
C ILE A 69 12.30 -8.45 -6.46
N PRO A 70 12.60 -7.27 -7.04
CA PRO A 70 13.90 -6.64 -6.87
C PRO A 70 14.21 -6.24 -5.42
N LEU A 71 13.21 -5.81 -4.65
CA LEU A 71 13.39 -5.49 -3.23
C LEU A 71 13.62 -6.75 -2.40
N ALA A 72 12.88 -7.84 -2.66
CA ALA A 72 13.09 -9.13 -2.01
C ALA A 72 14.50 -9.68 -2.31
N GLN A 73 14.93 -9.65 -3.57
CA GLN A 73 16.29 -10.03 -3.97
C GLN A 73 17.35 -9.21 -3.24
N LYS A 74 17.15 -7.90 -3.11
CA LYS A 74 18.08 -7.02 -2.40
C LYS A 74 18.15 -7.36 -0.91
N ALA A 75 17.01 -7.63 -0.27
CA ALA A 75 16.94 -7.99 1.14
C ALA A 75 17.61 -9.35 1.41
N VAL A 76 17.39 -10.34 0.53
CA VAL A 76 18.05 -11.67 0.61
C VAL A 76 19.56 -11.53 0.41
N THR A 77 20.00 -10.82 -0.63
CA THR A 77 21.42 -10.59 -0.90
C THR A 77 22.14 -9.89 0.25
N ALA A 78 21.44 -8.99 0.97
CA ALA A 78 21.96 -8.33 2.16
C ALA A 78 21.89 -9.18 3.44
N GLY A 79 21.40 -10.42 3.38
CA GLY A 79 21.24 -11.32 4.53
C GLY A 79 20.15 -10.89 5.52
N LEU A 80 19.22 -10.02 5.09
CA LEU A 80 18.13 -9.51 5.92
C LEU A 80 16.89 -10.41 5.88
N LEU A 81 16.73 -11.18 4.80
CA LEU A 81 15.69 -12.18 4.62
C LEU A 81 16.31 -13.51 4.15
N PRO A 82 15.70 -14.67 4.48
CA PRO A 82 16.11 -15.95 3.95
C PRO A 82 15.76 -16.10 2.46
N ASP A 83 16.41 -17.03 1.75
CA ASP A 83 16.19 -17.32 0.33
C ASP A 83 14.72 -17.62 0.00
N ARG A 84 13.99 -18.25 0.92
CA ARG A 84 12.56 -18.50 0.82
C ARG A 84 11.74 -17.22 0.55
N ALA A 85 12.20 -16.06 1.01
CA ALA A 85 11.49 -14.81 0.75
C ALA A 85 11.45 -14.46 -0.74
N LEU A 86 12.53 -14.77 -1.47
CA LEU A 86 12.58 -14.56 -2.91
C LEU A 86 11.73 -15.60 -3.64
N GLU A 87 11.74 -16.85 -3.19
CA GLU A 87 10.88 -17.92 -3.74
C GLU A 87 9.40 -17.54 -3.61
N LEU A 88 8.98 -17.07 -2.44
CA LEU A 88 7.62 -16.57 -2.21
C LEU A 88 7.31 -15.36 -3.10
N ALA A 89 8.20 -14.37 -3.17
CA ALA A 89 7.98 -13.19 -4.00
C ALA A 89 7.81 -13.52 -5.50
N THR A 90 8.60 -14.48 -6.01
CA THR A 90 8.53 -14.94 -7.41
C THR A 90 7.34 -15.86 -7.68
N GLY A 91 6.76 -16.47 -6.63
CA GLY A 91 5.56 -17.31 -6.71
C GLY A 91 4.23 -16.54 -6.75
N ILE A 92 4.24 -15.24 -6.50
CA ILE A 92 3.04 -14.41 -6.60
C ILE A 92 2.60 -14.33 -8.07
N THR A 93 1.32 -14.56 -8.33
CA THR A 93 0.71 -14.51 -9.66
C THR A 93 -0.25 -13.32 -9.79
N GLU A 94 -0.73 -13.05 -10.99
CA GLU A 94 -1.74 -11.99 -11.21
C GLU A 94 -3.02 -12.21 -10.39
N ASP A 95 -3.44 -13.45 -10.21
CA ASP A 95 -4.64 -13.80 -9.45
C ASP A 95 -4.53 -13.37 -7.97
N CYS A 96 -3.31 -13.29 -7.43
CA CYS A 96 -3.07 -12.82 -6.07
C CYS A 96 -3.32 -11.31 -5.88
N LEU A 97 -3.50 -10.56 -6.97
CA LEU A 97 -3.72 -9.10 -6.95
C LEU A 97 -5.20 -8.73 -6.97
N GLY A 98 -6.08 -9.73 -6.99
CA GLY A 98 -7.52 -9.54 -7.06
C GLY A 98 -8.03 -9.17 -8.45
N PRO A 99 -9.27 -8.70 -8.56
CA PRO A 99 -9.89 -8.40 -9.84
C PRO A 99 -9.19 -7.22 -10.54
N ALA A 100 -9.15 -7.28 -11.86
CA ALA A 100 -8.59 -6.22 -12.68
C ALA A 100 -9.28 -4.87 -12.39
N THR A 101 -8.50 -3.83 -12.21
CA THR A 101 -8.97 -2.47 -11.98
C THR A 101 -8.17 -1.49 -12.84
N ILE A 102 -8.65 -0.26 -12.94
CA ILE A 102 -7.91 0.84 -13.59
C ILE A 102 -7.01 1.52 -12.57
N PRO A 103 -5.82 1.99 -12.97
CA PRO A 103 -4.95 2.76 -12.10
C PRO A 103 -5.62 4.07 -11.67
N VAL A 104 -5.39 4.44 -10.40
CA VAL A 104 -5.82 5.71 -9.82
C VAL A 104 -4.61 6.46 -9.28
N LEU A 105 -4.77 7.77 -9.08
CA LEU A 105 -3.73 8.53 -8.40
C LEU A 105 -3.77 8.17 -6.91
N VAL A 106 -2.70 7.53 -6.43
CA VAL A 106 -2.50 7.21 -5.02
C VAL A 106 -1.55 8.21 -4.36
N HIS A 107 -1.66 8.35 -3.05
CA HIS A 107 -0.69 9.10 -2.24
C HIS A 107 0.67 8.40 -2.22
N GLY A 108 0.67 7.07 -2.17
CA GLY A 108 1.83 6.20 -2.27
C GLY A 108 2.70 6.14 -1.01
N ASP A 109 2.42 6.94 0.02
CA ASP A 109 3.05 6.89 1.34
C ASP A 109 2.04 7.35 2.41
N LEU A 110 0.85 6.73 2.43
CA LEU A 110 -0.28 7.16 3.25
C LEU A 110 -0.27 6.50 4.63
N TRP A 111 0.30 7.20 5.61
CA TRP A 111 0.38 6.76 6.99
C TRP A 111 0.25 7.95 7.97
N ALA A 112 0.18 7.66 9.28
CA ALA A 112 -0.03 8.67 10.33
C ALA A 112 0.93 9.86 10.26
N GLY A 113 2.20 9.63 9.92
CA GLY A 113 3.24 10.68 9.86
C GLY A 113 3.04 11.67 8.73
N ASN A 114 2.33 11.27 7.67
CA ASN A 114 2.02 12.12 6.52
C ASN A 114 0.61 12.74 6.60
N ARG A 115 0.02 12.74 7.81
CA ARG A 115 -1.26 13.40 8.11
C ARG A 115 -1.06 14.48 9.14
N VAL A 116 -1.37 15.73 8.79
CA VAL A 116 -1.36 16.88 9.69
C VAL A 116 -2.79 17.34 9.95
N VAL A 117 -3.12 17.56 11.21
CA VAL A 117 -4.42 18.12 11.59
C VAL A 117 -4.22 19.58 11.98
N ASP A 118 -4.95 20.50 11.34
CA ASP A 118 -4.86 21.92 11.63
C ASP A 118 -5.69 22.32 12.88
N SER A 119 -5.61 23.58 13.27
CA SER A 119 -6.31 24.11 14.45
C SER A 119 -7.84 24.11 14.33
N HIS A 120 -8.39 23.87 13.14
CA HIS A 120 -9.82 23.76 12.87
C HIS A 120 -10.29 22.30 12.83
N GLY A 121 -9.36 21.33 12.98
CA GLY A 121 -9.64 19.90 12.92
C GLY A 121 -9.62 19.31 11.51
N TYR A 122 -9.23 20.06 10.48
CA TYR A 122 -9.09 19.54 9.13
C TYR A 122 -7.80 18.74 8.98
N SER A 123 -7.88 17.62 8.29
CA SER A 123 -6.72 16.78 7.97
C SER A 123 -6.14 17.14 6.62
N TRP A 124 -4.83 17.29 6.60
CA TRP A 124 -4.03 17.54 5.41
C TRP A 124 -3.09 16.39 5.21
N LEU A 125 -2.99 15.90 3.97
CA LEU A 125 -2.01 14.89 3.58
C LEU A 125 -0.80 15.60 2.99
N ILE A 126 0.40 15.19 3.42
CA ILE A 126 1.68 15.80 3.06
C ILE A 126 2.67 14.73 2.60
N ASP A 127 3.76 15.15 1.97
CA ASP A 127 4.86 14.29 1.52
C ASP A 127 4.45 13.07 0.69
N PRO A 128 3.64 13.25 -0.37
CA PRO A 128 3.23 12.12 -1.18
C PRO A 128 4.38 11.54 -2.01
N SER A 129 4.38 10.22 -2.18
CA SER A 129 5.07 9.50 -3.23
C SER A 129 4.09 9.19 -4.38
N ALA A 130 3.41 10.25 -4.86
CA ALA A 130 2.25 10.13 -5.73
C ALA A 130 2.58 9.45 -7.06
N HIS A 131 1.77 8.47 -7.42
CA HIS A 131 1.89 7.75 -8.68
C HIS A 131 0.53 7.15 -9.09
N TRP A 132 0.45 6.64 -10.32
CA TRP A 132 -0.70 5.87 -10.74
C TRP A 132 -0.56 4.44 -10.25
N GLY A 133 -1.42 4.02 -9.33
CA GLY A 133 -1.34 2.74 -8.65
C GLY A 133 -2.71 2.13 -8.36
N HIS A 134 -2.70 1.03 -7.62
CA HIS A 134 -3.93 0.40 -7.14
C HIS A 134 -4.42 1.08 -5.84
N PRO A 135 -5.72 1.32 -5.66
CA PRO A 135 -6.24 1.95 -4.43
C PRO A 135 -5.81 1.24 -3.14
N MET A 136 -5.65 -0.08 -3.20
CA MET A 136 -5.18 -0.88 -2.06
C MET A 136 -3.76 -0.54 -1.61
N GLU A 137 -2.93 0.12 -2.41
CA GLU A 137 -1.58 0.54 -1.99
C GLU A 137 -1.66 1.52 -0.81
N ASP A 138 -2.55 2.52 -0.89
CA ASP A 138 -2.77 3.46 0.21
C ASP A 138 -3.48 2.81 1.39
N LEU A 139 -4.51 2.00 1.14
CA LEU A 139 -5.26 1.31 2.20
C LEU A 139 -4.38 0.31 2.96
N ALA A 140 -3.54 -0.45 2.27
CA ALA A 140 -2.60 -1.38 2.89
C ALA A 140 -1.53 -0.65 3.73
N MET A 141 -1.08 0.53 3.29
CA MET A 141 -0.18 1.39 4.05
C MET A 141 -0.85 1.92 5.33
N MET A 142 -2.10 2.40 5.23
CA MET A 142 -2.89 2.83 6.38
C MET A 142 -3.09 1.70 7.39
N ALA A 143 -3.37 0.47 6.92
CA ALA A 143 -3.51 -0.70 7.77
C ALA A 143 -2.20 -1.10 8.45
N LEU A 144 -1.06 -0.92 7.77
CA LEU A 144 0.27 -1.29 8.28
C LEU A 144 0.76 -0.35 9.38
N PHE A 145 0.66 0.96 9.16
CA PHE A 145 1.25 1.98 10.02
C PHE A 145 0.24 2.82 10.80
N GLY A 146 -1.05 2.62 10.55
CA GLY A 146 -2.13 3.27 11.29
C GLY A 146 -2.28 4.78 11.02
N GLY A 147 -2.98 5.45 11.94
CA GLY A 147 -3.21 6.90 11.92
C GLY A 147 -4.56 7.33 11.36
N PHE A 148 -5.39 6.38 10.96
CA PHE A 148 -6.73 6.61 10.44
C PHE A 148 -7.74 5.82 11.28
N GLY A 149 -8.77 6.52 11.78
CA GLY A 149 -9.80 5.93 12.62
C GLY A 149 -10.84 5.11 11.84
N PRO A 150 -11.72 4.40 12.58
CA PRO A 150 -12.79 3.59 11.96
C PRO A 150 -13.64 4.39 10.98
N GLU A 151 -13.91 5.66 11.30
CA GLU A 151 -14.73 6.52 10.47
C GLU A 151 -14.15 6.76 9.07
N CYS A 152 -12.81 6.72 8.96
CA CYS A 152 -12.14 6.84 7.67
C CYS A 152 -12.41 5.59 6.80
N TRP A 153 -12.32 4.41 7.40
CA TRP A 153 -12.60 3.14 6.71
C TRP A 153 -14.07 3.01 6.34
N GLU A 154 -15.00 3.39 7.24
CA GLU A 154 -16.44 3.38 7.00
C GLU A 154 -16.89 4.35 5.92
N SER A 155 -16.17 5.47 5.75
CA SER A 155 -16.47 6.49 4.74
C SER A 155 -15.83 6.20 3.38
N TYR A 156 -14.97 5.19 3.28
CA TYR A 156 -14.36 4.81 2.02
C TYR A 156 -15.35 4.03 1.16
N ASP A 157 -15.73 4.59 0.01
CA ASP A 157 -16.78 4.05 -0.87
C ASP A 157 -16.32 3.81 -2.32
N TYR A 158 -15.02 3.98 -2.60
CA TYR A 158 -14.50 3.86 -3.97
C TYR A 158 -14.51 2.42 -4.50
N LEU A 159 -14.00 1.48 -3.69
CA LEU A 159 -14.00 0.04 -3.94
C LEU A 159 -14.28 -0.70 -2.63
N PRO A 160 -14.86 -1.90 -2.68
CA PRO A 160 -14.88 -2.76 -1.50
C PRO A 160 -13.44 -2.97 -1.00
N VAL A 161 -13.21 -2.78 0.29
CA VAL A 161 -11.92 -3.11 0.90
C VAL A 161 -11.85 -4.62 1.00
N ASP A 162 -10.97 -5.22 0.22
CA ASP A 162 -10.69 -6.66 0.29
C ASP A 162 -9.51 -6.88 1.24
N GLU A 163 -9.82 -7.35 2.45
CA GLU A 163 -8.81 -7.57 3.48
C GLU A 163 -7.81 -8.67 3.09
N ASP A 164 -8.22 -9.62 2.25
CA ASP A 164 -7.33 -10.69 1.77
C ASP A 164 -6.23 -10.16 0.85
N LEU A 165 -6.43 -9.02 0.21
CA LEU A 165 -5.42 -8.35 -0.62
C LEU A 165 -4.45 -7.47 0.18
N ILE A 166 -4.75 -7.11 1.43
CA ILE A 166 -3.87 -6.25 2.24
C ILE A 166 -2.43 -6.76 2.29
N PRO A 167 -2.15 -8.06 2.53
CA PRO A 167 -0.77 -8.56 2.61
C PRO A 167 0.05 -8.29 1.35
N VAL A 168 -0.47 -8.54 0.17
CA VAL A 168 0.28 -8.37 -1.08
C VAL A 168 0.61 -6.89 -1.35
N PHE A 169 -0.32 -5.97 -1.02
CA PHE A 169 -0.07 -4.53 -1.15
C PHE A 169 0.80 -3.94 -0.02
N GLN A 170 1.00 -4.66 1.09
CA GLN A 170 1.97 -4.30 2.13
C GLN A 170 3.40 -4.71 1.79
N LEU A 171 3.64 -5.54 0.76
CA LEU A 171 4.97 -6.06 0.45
C LEU A 171 5.98 -4.97 0.13
N VAL A 172 5.62 -3.99 -0.70
CA VAL A 172 6.55 -2.90 -1.07
C VAL A 172 7.00 -2.11 0.16
N PRO A 173 6.11 -1.52 1.00
CA PRO A 173 6.53 -0.82 2.20
C PRO A 173 7.33 -1.70 3.17
N LEU A 174 6.92 -2.94 3.40
CA LEU A 174 7.64 -3.86 4.30
C LEU A 174 9.04 -4.19 3.79
N LEU A 175 9.20 -4.47 2.50
CA LEU A 175 10.50 -4.76 1.88
C LEU A 175 11.40 -3.53 1.89
N VAL A 176 10.87 -2.36 1.59
CA VAL A 176 11.62 -1.08 1.68
C VAL A 176 12.12 -0.87 3.12
N HIS A 177 11.24 -1.04 4.11
CA HIS A 177 11.61 -0.90 5.52
C HIS A 177 12.64 -1.96 5.96
N THR A 178 12.52 -3.20 5.47
CA THR A 178 13.51 -4.25 5.72
C THR A 178 14.88 -3.84 5.16
N VAL A 179 14.94 -3.34 3.94
CA VAL A 179 16.20 -2.91 3.30
C VAL A 179 16.80 -1.66 3.97
N LEU A 180 15.96 -0.73 4.45
CA LEU A 180 16.41 0.53 5.07
C LEU A 180 16.78 0.37 6.55
N PHE A 181 15.97 -0.36 7.30
CA PHE A 181 16.02 -0.40 8.76
C PHE A 181 16.43 -1.76 9.33
N GLY A 182 16.69 -2.74 8.44
CA GLY A 182 17.23 -4.03 8.83
C GLY A 182 16.18 -5.07 9.23
N SER A 183 16.67 -6.14 9.88
CA SER A 183 15.91 -7.37 10.16
C SER A 183 14.72 -7.21 11.12
N GLY A 184 14.55 -6.05 11.74
CA GLY A 184 13.38 -5.78 12.59
C GLY A 184 12.03 -5.92 11.86
N TYR A 185 12.01 -5.67 10.54
CA TYR A 185 10.84 -5.82 9.69
C TYR A 185 10.70 -7.21 9.05
N ALA A 186 11.76 -8.04 9.10
CA ALA A 186 11.80 -9.35 8.46
C ALA A 186 10.63 -10.28 8.85
N PRO A 187 10.22 -10.41 10.12
CA PRO A 187 9.09 -11.27 10.48
C PRO A 187 7.76 -10.82 9.85
N SER A 188 7.53 -9.50 9.75
CA SER A 188 6.32 -8.97 9.14
C SER A 188 6.33 -9.11 7.63
N THR A 189 7.50 -8.92 7.00
CA THR A 189 7.70 -9.14 5.56
C THR A 189 7.46 -10.60 5.18
N LEU A 190 8.00 -11.54 5.94
CA LEU A 190 7.79 -12.98 5.67
C LEU A 190 6.32 -13.37 5.83
N ARG A 191 5.64 -12.91 6.88
CA ARG A 191 4.20 -13.16 7.05
C ARG A 191 3.37 -12.60 5.90
N ALA A 192 3.69 -11.40 5.43
CA ALA A 192 2.99 -10.82 4.29
C ALA A 192 3.24 -11.62 3.01
N LEU A 193 4.49 -12.04 2.74
CA LEU A 193 4.82 -12.91 1.61
C LEU A 193 4.07 -14.24 1.68
N GLU A 194 4.00 -14.88 2.84
CA GLU A 194 3.28 -16.15 3.04
C GLU A 194 1.77 -16.00 2.88
N ALA A 195 1.21 -14.85 3.21
CA ALA A 195 -0.22 -14.56 3.10
C ALA A 195 -0.65 -14.05 1.71
N SER A 196 0.29 -13.84 0.79
CA SER A 196 0.04 -13.30 -0.55
C SER A 196 -0.18 -14.39 -1.62
N HIS A 197 -0.49 -15.63 -1.21
CA HIS A 197 -0.68 -16.79 -2.09
C HIS A 197 -2.06 -17.41 -1.96
#